data_5f76f404241a7bbf6c745180d210911a
#
_entry.id   5f76f404241a7bbf6c745180d210911a
#
_cell.length_a   1.000
_cell.length_b   1.000
_cell.length_c   1.000
_cell.angle_alpha   90.00
_cell.angle_beta   90.00
_cell.angle_gamma   90.00
#
_symmetry.space_group_name_H-M   'P 1'
#
loop_
_entity.id
_entity.type
_entity.pdbx_description
1 polymer ?
#
loop_
_entity_poly.entity_id
_entity_poly.type
_entity_poly.pdbx_seq_one_letter_code
_entity_poly.pdbx_strand_id
1 'polypeptide(L)'
;MHSGTRPRRSLETVAVQPPRALGVIVGGGFVVWAAVFSALSARVAIGAPAEFKTFLAGLVAVLLALIAVVFANWAYSVWSLAYVIDRDTLTIRWGFREVVIPIDTIQRMVPGRTLDEAHVQGLNWWGCHVGAADVKRVGYTLFYSTHGSPDELLYVVTTEESYALTVLDQAGFAEKIQARAALGSVDPHVQRSAATGVAAFPFWRDRVAIGAAGISALLCAVLFAYVYASYPALPNVIELSFPALGGVIRVGDKSELLKIAYLGGGVLALNTVLGVVVHARERAAGLWMMVSGGMLQIVLIVAAVLAFQRS
;
A
#
# COMPACT_ATOMS: atom_id res chain seq x y z
N MET A 1 26.90 -46.81 -32.10
CA MET A 1 26.56 -46.42 -30.71
C MET A 1 25.69 -45.17 -30.77
N HIS A 2 24.36 -45.33 -30.78
CA HIS A 2 23.40 -44.20 -30.72
C HIS A 2 23.11 -43.89 -29.26
N SER A 3 23.68 -42.81 -28.77
CA SER A 3 23.33 -42.24 -27.48
C SER A 3 21.95 -41.58 -27.61
N GLY A 4 20.92 -42.31 -27.22
CA GLY A 4 19.57 -41.77 -27.12
C GLY A 4 19.49 -40.76 -25.97
N THR A 5 19.51 -39.49 -26.30
CA THR A 5 19.13 -38.41 -25.41
C THR A 5 17.66 -38.62 -25.04
N ARG A 6 17.39 -39.16 -23.84
CA ARG A 6 16.04 -39.17 -23.27
C ARG A 6 15.55 -37.73 -23.20
N PRO A 7 14.34 -37.46 -23.77
CA PRO A 7 13.77 -36.11 -23.59
C PRO A 7 13.65 -35.80 -22.11
N ARG A 8 14.31 -34.73 -21.68
CA ARG A 8 14.08 -34.14 -20.34
C ARG A 8 12.59 -33.82 -20.23
N ARG A 9 11.84 -34.64 -19.50
CA ARG A 9 10.49 -34.25 -19.10
C ARG A 9 10.64 -32.95 -18.28
N SER A 10 10.34 -31.82 -18.88
CA SER A 10 10.14 -30.57 -18.17
C SER A 10 8.99 -30.82 -17.19
N LEU A 11 9.26 -30.79 -15.92
CA LEU A 11 8.19 -30.85 -14.92
C LEU A 11 7.36 -29.59 -15.11
N GLU A 12 6.08 -29.80 -15.37
CA GLU A 12 5.13 -28.70 -15.58
C GLU A 12 5.02 -27.86 -14.31
N THR A 13 5.06 -26.53 -14.46
CA THR A 13 4.82 -25.60 -13.37
C THR A 13 3.39 -25.75 -12.89
N VAL A 14 3.19 -25.97 -11.60
CA VAL A 14 1.88 -26.18 -10.98
C VAL A 14 1.52 -25.00 -10.11
N ALA A 15 0.42 -24.32 -10.39
CA ALA A 15 -0.11 -23.26 -9.54
C ALA A 15 -1.26 -23.81 -8.66
N VAL A 16 -1.12 -23.67 -7.36
CA VAL A 16 -2.14 -24.02 -6.36
C VAL A 16 -2.73 -22.74 -5.81
N GLN A 17 -4.04 -22.59 -5.89
CA GLN A 17 -4.75 -21.42 -5.37
C GLN A 17 -5.53 -21.81 -4.11
N PRO A 18 -5.36 -21.07 -2.98
CA PRO A 18 -6.17 -21.30 -1.80
C PRO A 18 -7.62 -20.81 -1.98
N PRO A 19 -8.56 -21.22 -1.12
CA PRO A 19 -9.89 -20.64 -1.06
C PRO A 19 -9.79 -19.15 -0.69
N ARG A 20 -10.19 -18.26 -1.58
CA ARG A 20 -10.01 -16.80 -1.42
C ARG A 20 -11.31 -15.99 -1.46
N ALA A 21 -12.43 -16.65 -1.75
CA ALA A 21 -13.71 -15.97 -1.95
C ALA A 21 -14.10 -15.12 -0.73
N LEU A 22 -14.00 -15.66 0.48
CA LEU A 22 -14.36 -14.95 1.70
C LEU A 22 -13.52 -13.68 1.92
N GLY A 23 -12.20 -13.78 1.82
CA GLY A 23 -11.31 -12.64 2.01
C GLY A 23 -11.49 -11.54 0.95
N VAL A 24 -11.78 -11.94 -0.31
CA VAL A 24 -12.09 -10.99 -1.40
C VAL A 24 -13.43 -10.30 -1.18
N ILE A 25 -14.48 -11.04 -0.75
CA ILE A 25 -15.81 -10.47 -0.48
C ILE A 25 -15.73 -9.47 0.68
N VAL A 26 -15.06 -9.84 1.77
CA VAL A 26 -14.90 -8.96 2.94
C VAL A 26 -14.08 -7.73 2.57
N GLY A 27 -12.92 -7.91 1.94
CA GLY A 27 -12.08 -6.80 1.51
C GLY A 27 -12.78 -5.89 0.49
N GLY A 28 -13.48 -6.48 -0.49
CA GLY A 28 -14.29 -5.75 -1.47
C GLY A 28 -15.44 -4.96 -0.83
N GLY A 29 -16.10 -5.54 0.19
CA GLY A 29 -17.12 -4.85 0.97
C GLY A 29 -16.60 -3.57 1.63
N PHE A 30 -15.40 -3.63 2.25
CA PHE A 30 -14.75 -2.44 2.81
C PHE A 30 -14.36 -1.40 1.75
N VAL A 31 -13.91 -1.85 0.56
CA VAL A 31 -13.63 -0.94 -0.57
C VAL A 31 -14.89 -0.19 -0.98
N VAL A 32 -16.00 -0.91 -1.20
CA VAL A 32 -17.28 -0.30 -1.61
C VAL A 32 -17.77 0.64 -0.53
N TRP A 33 -17.76 0.23 0.74
CA TRP A 33 -18.13 1.07 1.86
C TRP A 33 -17.32 2.38 1.88
N ALA A 34 -16.00 2.31 1.88
CA ALA A 34 -15.13 3.48 1.93
C ALA A 34 -15.29 4.38 0.69
N ALA A 35 -15.43 3.79 -0.50
CA ALA A 35 -15.64 4.54 -1.74
C ALA A 35 -16.99 5.28 -1.78
N VAL A 36 -18.07 4.64 -1.32
CA VAL A 36 -19.40 5.27 -1.25
C VAL A 36 -19.40 6.44 -0.29
N PHE A 37 -18.88 6.25 0.94
CA PHE A 37 -18.83 7.35 1.91
C PHE A 37 -17.85 8.45 1.50
N SER A 38 -16.74 8.12 0.81
CA SER A 38 -15.86 9.11 0.19
C SER A 38 -16.60 9.95 -0.85
N ALA A 39 -17.34 9.31 -1.76
CA ALA A 39 -18.10 10.00 -2.80
C ALA A 39 -19.22 10.89 -2.21
N LEU A 40 -19.92 10.41 -1.19
CA LEU A 40 -20.96 11.21 -0.49
C LEU A 40 -20.35 12.43 0.19
N SER A 41 -19.22 12.27 0.89
CA SER A 41 -18.49 13.37 1.53
C SER A 41 -17.94 14.37 0.51
N ALA A 42 -17.40 13.88 -0.61
CA ALA A 42 -16.94 14.72 -1.71
C ALA A 42 -18.09 15.53 -2.33
N ARG A 43 -19.26 14.92 -2.53
CA ARG A 43 -20.46 15.61 -3.04
C ARG A 43 -20.89 16.75 -2.12
N VAL A 44 -20.87 16.53 -0.80
CA VAL A 44 -21.14 17.59 0.19
C VAL A 44 -20.12 18.70 0.08
N ALA A 45 -18.82 18.36 -0.03
CA ALA A 45 -17.75 19.35 -0.13
C ALA A 45 -17.81 20.19 -1.41
N ILE A 46 -18.18 19.61 -2.56
CA ILE A 46 -18.24 20.30 -3.85
C ILE A 46 -19.46 21.23 -3.94
N GLY A 47 -20.61 20.82 -3.36
CA GLY A 47 -21.87 21.54 -3.47
C GLY A 47 -22.10 22.62 -2.41
N ALA A 48 -21.25 22.71 -1.38
CA ALA A 48 -21.44 23.63 -0.26
C ALA A 48 -20.57 24.90 -0.38
N PRO A 49 -20.96 26.02 0.26
CA PRO A 49 -20.12 27.20 0.38
C PRO A 49 -18.77 26.89 1.03
N ALA A 50 -17.77 27.72 0.75
CA ALA A 50 -16.44 27.58 1.36
C ALA A 50 -16.50 27.95 2.85
N GLU A 51 -16.66 26.95 3.68
CA GLU A 51 -16.71 27.01 5.14
C GLU A 51 -15.89 25.90 5.76
N PHE A 52 -15.56 26.01 7.05
CA PHE A 52 -14.78 24.98 7.74
C PHE A 52 -15.43 23.58 7.69
N LYS A 53 -16.76 23.49 7.78
CA LYS A 53 -17.48 22.20 7.62
C LYS A 53 -17.30 21.58 6.23
N THR A 54 -17.20 22.42 5.19
CA THR A 54 -16.95 21.98 3.81
C THR A 54 -15.53 21.43 3.65
N PHE A 55 -14.55 22.09 4.30
CA PHE A 55 -13.19 21.56 4.39
C PHE A 55 -13.19 20.19 5.09
N LEU A 56 -13.88 20.04 6.24
CA LEU A 56 -13.96 18.76 6.93
C LEU A 56 -14.57 17.67 6.06
N ALA A 57 -15.63 17.96 5.32
CA ALA A 57 -16.23 17.01 4.39
C ALA A 57 -15.24 16.58 3.29
N GLY A 58 -14.48 17.54 2.74
CA GLY A 58 -13.42 17.26 1.78
C GLY A 58 -12.28 16.41 2.36
N LEU A 59 -11.84 16.73 3.59
CA LEU A 59 -10.82 15.97 4.29
C LEU A 59 -11.27 14.52 4.55
N VAL A 60 -12.51 14.34 5.03
CA VAL A 60 -13.11 13.00 5.23
C VAL A 60 -13.17 12.23 3.90
N ALA A 61 -13.57 12.91 2.81
CA ALA A 61 -13.59 12.28 1.49
C ALA A 61 -12.21 11.77 1.07
N VAL A 62 -11.16 12.57 1.23
CA VAL A 62 -9.77 12.17 0.91
C VAL A 62 -9.30 11.02 1.79
N LEU A 63 -9.53 11.08 3.09
CA LEU A 63 -9.13 10.00 4.02
C LEU A 63 -9.84 8.68 3.69
N LEU A 64 -11.15 8.72 3.41
CA LEU A 64 -11.91 7.53 3.01
C LEU A 64 -11.45 6.99 1.65
N ALA A 65 -11.09 7.86 0.69
CA ALA A 65 -10.50 7.44 -0.58
C ALA A 65 -9.15 6.70 -0.36
N LEU A 66 -8.30 7.21 0.52
CA LEU A 66 -7.04 6.53 0.88
C LEU A 66 -7.30 5.18 1.55
N ILE A 67 -8.27 5.11 2.46
CA ILE A 67 -8.70 3.85 3.08
C ILE A 67 -9.21 2.88 2.02
N ALA A 68 -10.01 3.32 1.06
CA ALA A 68 -10.48 2.48 -0.05
C ALA A 68 -9.31 1.92 -0.88
N VAL A 69 -8.29 2.73 -1.18
CA VAL A 69 -7.08 2.28 -1.89
C VAL A 69 -6.32 1.21 -1.09
N VAL A 70 -6.19 1.38 0.23
CA VAL A 70 -5.53 0.38 1.10
C VAL A 70 -6.30 -0.94 1.08
N PHE A 71 -7.62 -0.91 1.28
CA PHE A 71 -8.45 -2.11 1.23
C PHE A 71 -8.46 -2.76 -0.17
N ALA A 72 -8.46 -1.94 -1.24
CA ALA A 72 -8.37 -2.45 -2.61
C ALA A 72 -7.04 -3.20 -2.84
N ASN A 73 -5.93 -2.66 -2.36
CA ASN A 73 -4.64 -3.33 -2.42
C ASN A 73 -4.65 -4.65 -1.64
N TRP A 74 -5.29 -4.69 -0.48
CA TRP A 74 -5.39 -5.92 0.32
C TRP A 74 -6.32 -6.95 -0.33
N ALA A 75 -7.49 -6.55 -0.82
CA ALA A 75 -8.40 -7.43 -1.56
C ALA A 75 -7.74 -8.01 -2.82
N TYR A 76 -7.00 -7.18 -3.56
CA TYR A 76 -6.19 -7.61 -4.69
C TYR A 76 -5.12 -8.63 -4.26
N SER A 77 -4.46 -8.39 -3.12
CA SER A 77 -3.43 -9.29 -2.61
C SER A 77 -3.99 -10.67 -2.26
N VAL A 78 -5.18 -10.73 -1.65
CA VAL A 78 -5.89 -11.99 -1.39
C VAL A 78 -6.32 -12.66 -2.70
N TRP A 79 -6.86 -11.87 -3.64
CA TRP A 79 -7.30 -12.40 -4.93
C TRP A 79 -6.17 -13.00 -5.76
N SER A 80 -4.98 -12.40 -5.71
CA SER A 80 -3.79 -12.84 -6.44
C SER A 80 -2.98 -13.93 -5.72
N LEU A 81 -3.35 -14.31 -4.49
CA LEU A 81 -2.63 -15.31 -3.72
C LEU A 81 -2.59 -16.66 -4.46
N ALA A 82 -1.38 -17.13 -4.73
CA ALA A 82 -1.12 -18.40 -5.39
C ALA A 82 0.23 -18.96 -4.94
N TYR A 83 0.29 -20.29 -4.85
CA TYR A 83 1.51 -21.05 -4.58
C TYR A 83 1.93 -21.74 -5.87
N VAL A 84 3.02 -21.29 -6.43
CA VAL A 84 3.52 -21.81 -7.73
C VAL A 84 4.70 -22.73 -7.44
N ILE A 85 4.53 -24.01 -7.78
CA ILE A 85 5.57 -25.01 -7.63
C ILE A 85 6.23 -25.17 -9.02
N ASP A 86 7.43 -24.71 -9.14
CA ASP A 86 8.28 -24.93 -10.30
C ASP A 86 9.26 -26.10 -10.05
N ARG A 87 10.20 -26.31 -10.92
CA ARG A 87 11.17 -27.39 -10.78
C ARG A 87 12.00 -27.28 -9.51
N ASP A 88 12.59 -26.12 -9.28
CA ASP A 88 13.56 -25.88 -8.22
C ASP A 88 13.04 -24.97 -7.10
N THR A 89 11.86 -24.36 -7.28
CA THR A 89 11.32 -23.36 -6.35
C THR A 89 9.83 -23.52 -6.05
N LEU A 90 9.47 -23.19 -4.82
CA LEU A 90 8.11 -22.88 -4.40
C LEU A 90 8.00 -21.35 -4.31
N THR A 91 7.15 -20.74 -5.15
CA THR A 91 6.96 -19.30 -5.18
C THR A 91 5.59 -18.93 -4.63
N ILE A 92 5.55 -18.12 -3.58
CA ILE A 92 4.33 -17.54 -3.02
C ILE A 92 4.12 -16.18 -3.67
N ARG A 93 3.01 -15.99 -4.38
CA ARG A 93 2.58 -14.71 -4.96
C ARG A 93 1.47 -14.13 -4.12
N TRP A 94 1.65 -12.90 -3.64
CA TRP A 94 0.66 -12.19 -2.84
C TRP A 94 0.67 -10.69 -3.16
N GLY A 95 -0.30 -10.24 -3.95
CA GLY A 95 -0.36 -8.87 -4.45
C GLY A 95 0.90 -8.49 -5.23
N PHE A 96 1.55 -7.46 -4.74
CA PHE A 96 2.83 -6.98 -5.28
C PHE A 96 4.05 -7.56 -4.54
N ARG A 97 3.90 -8.73 -3.93
CA ARG A 97 5.01 -9.47 -3.30
C ARG A 97 5.16 -10.86 -3.89
N GLU A 98 6.40 -11.27 -3.99
CA GLU A 98 6.80 -12.59 -4.43
C GLU A 98 7.84 -13.13 -3.46
N VAL A 99 7.57 -14.32 -2.88
CA VAL A 99 8.49 -15.02 -2.00
C VAL A 99 8.93 -16.28 -2.72
N VAL A 100 10.21 -16.39 -3.00
CA VAL A 100 10.82 -17.53 -3.67
C VAL A 100 11.52 -18.39 -2.62
N ILE A 101 11.12 -19.65 -2.52
CA ILE A 101 11.62 -20.65 -1.58
C ILE A 101 12.26 -21.77 -2.40
N PRO A 102 13.59 -21.97 -2.34
CA PRO A 102 14.22 -23.10 -2.99
C PRO A 102 13.73 -24.43 -2.38
N ILE A 103 13.40 -25.40 -3.22
CA ILE A 103 12.84 -26.68 -2.76
C ILE A 103 13.86 -27.47 -1.92
N ASP A 104 15.14 -27.33 -2.23
CA ASP A 104 16.24 -27.97 -1.50
C ASP A 104 16.45 -27.44 -0.08
N THR A 105 15.93 -26.23 0.23
CA THR A 105 15.95 -25.66 1.59
C THR A 105 14.81 -26.15 2.47
N ILE A 106 13.79 -26.80 1.91
CA ILE A 106 12.63 -27.32 2.64
C ILE A 106 13.03 -28.55 3.44
N GLN A 107 13.04 -28.43 4.76
CA GLN A 107 13.42 -29.52 5.67
C GLN A 107 12.24 -30.46 5.93
N ARG A 108 11.06 -29.91 6.17
CA ARG A 108 9.84 -30.67 6.46
C ARG A 108 8.59 -29.88 6.18
N MET A 109 7.48 -30.58 6.00
CA MET A 109 6.13 -30.04 5.91
C MET A 109 5.30 -30.59 7.07
N VAL A 110 4.62 -29.70 7.81
CA VAL A 110 3.85 -30.06 9.01
C VAL A 110 2.42 -29.65 8.82
N PRO A 111 1.45 -30.60 8.85
CA PRO A 111 0.02 -30.27 8.82
C PRO A 111 -0.40 -29.45 10.04
N GLY A 112 -1.20 -28.39 9.83
CA GLY A 112 -1.63 -27.49 10.90
C GLY A 112 -2.47 -28.15 11.98
N ARG A 113 -3.23 -29.21 11.63
CA ARG A 113 -4.00 -30.02 12.59
C ARG A 113 -3.18 -30.62 13.74
N THR A 114 -1.85 -30.68 13.59
CA THR A 114 -0.92 -31.21 14.62
C THR A 114 -0.34 -30.14 15.53
N LEU A 115 -0.71 -28.88 15.30
CA LEU A 115 -0.18 -27.71 15.99
C LEU A 115 -1.31 -26.91 16.65
N ASP A 116 -0.94 -26.15 17.68
CA ASP A 116 -1.87 -25.22 18.33
C ASP A 116 -2.20 -24.04 17.39
N GLU A 117 -3.33 -23.39 17.64
CA GLU A 117 -3.72 -22.17 16.92
C GLU A 117 -2.70 -21.06 17.18
N ALA A 118 -2.21 -20.44 16.11
CA ALA A 118 -1.21 -19.39 16.17
C ALA A 118 -1.86 -18.01 16.08
N HIS A 119 -1.45 -17.09 16.95
CA HIS A 119 -1.89 -15.71 16.89
C HIS A 119 -1.03 -14.93 15.88
N VAL A 120 -1.57 -14.70 14.69
CA VAL A 120 -0.88 -14.00 13.61
C VAL A 120 -0.81 -12.49 13.88
N GLN A 121 0.40 -11.95 14.00
CA GLN A 121 0.65 -10.51 14.07
C GLN A 121 0.77 -9.94 12.67
N GLY A 122 -0.21 -9.14 12.25
CA GLY A 122 -0.25 -8.54 10.91
C GLY A 122 -1.66 -8.33 10.41
N LEU A 123 -1.85 -8.53 9.10
CA LEU A 123 -3.15 -8.46 8.46
C LEU A 123 -3.95 -9.73 8.81
N ASN A 124 -4.98 -9.57 9.60
CA ASN A 124 -5.78 -10.69 10.10
C ASN A 124 -7.27 -10.33 10.06
N TRP A 125 -7.97 -10.88 9.07
CA TRP A 125 -9.42 -10.80 8.97
C TRP A 125 -10.01 -12.12 8.41
N TRP A 126 -11.30 -12.21 8.32
CA TRP A 126 -11.97 -13.39 7.76
C TRP A 126 -11.50 -13.71 6.33
N GLY A 127 -10.82 -14.84 6.18
CA GLY A 127 -10.29 -15.31 4.90
C GLY A 127 -9.01 -14.60 4.43
N CYS A 128 -8.26 -13.96 5.36
CA CYS A 128 -6.94 -13.41 5.08
C CYS A 128 -6.09 -13.34 6.35
N HIS A 129 -5.01 -14.11 6.38
CA HIS A 129 -4.06 -14.15 7.48
C HIS A 129 -2.64 -14.01 6.91
N VAL A 130 -2.10 -12.78 6.94
CA VAL A 130 -0.78 -12.46 6.42
C VAL A 130 0.01 -11.69 7.47
N GLY A 131 1.11 -12.25 7.91
CA GLY A 131 1.92 -11.69 8.98
C GLY A 131 2.89 -12.71 9.53
N ALA A 132 3.28 -12.55 10.78
CA ALA A 132 4.20 -13.45 11.46
C ALA A 132 3.60 -13.96 12.78
N ALA A 133 3.96 -15.17 13.16
CA ALA A 133 3.70 -15.70 14.48
C ALA A 133 4.81 -16.65 14.90
N ASP A 134 5.00 -16.81 16.21
CA ASP A 134 5.84 -17.86 16.76
C ASP A 134 4.96 -19.09 17.02
N VAL A 135 5.20 -20.17 16.28
CA VAL A 135 4.41 -21.39 16.32
C VAL A 135 5.19 -22.46 17.06
N LYS A 136 4.61 -23.04 18.12
CA LYS A 136 5.24 -24.13 18.86
C LYS A 136 5.70 -25.25 17.92
N ARG A 137 6.90 -25.78 18.11
CA ARG A 137 7.56 -26.84 17.31
C ARG A 137 7.97 -26.44 15.89
N VAL A 138 7.56 -25.27 15.39
CA VAL A 138 7.91 -24.77 14.05
C VAL A 138 8.84 -23.56 14.16
N GLY A 139 8.60 -22.70 15.17
CA GLY A 139 9.32 -21.45 15.38
C GLY A 139 8.70 -20.28 14.62
N TYR A 140 9.51 -19.25 14.34
CA TYR A 140 9.09 -18.07 13.64
C TYR A 140 8.55 -18.42 12.24
N THR A 141 7.29 -18.06 11.99
CA THR A 141 6.56 -18.48 10.80
C THR A 141 5.87 -17.29 10.15
N LEU A 142 6.07 -17.14 8.86
CA LEU A 142 5.38 -16.17 8.01
C LEU A 142 4.10 -16.78 7.43
N PHE A 143 2.99 -16.14 7.67
CA PHE A 143 1.68 -16.57 7.19
C PHE A 143 1.35 -15.88 5.86
N TYR A 144 0.99 -16.68 4.86
CA TYR A 144 0.39 -16.28 3.59
C TYR A 144 -0.81 -17.18 3.33
N SER A 145 -1.89 -16.96 4.07
CA SER A 145 -2.98 -17.93 4.17
C SER A 145 -4.36 -17.28 4.16
N THR A 146 -5.35 -18.08 3.78
CA THR A 146 -6.78 -17.69 3.74
C THR A 146 -7.63 -18.67 4.58
N HIS A 147 -7.00 -19.39 5.51
CA HIS A 147 -7.64 -20.47 6.26
C HIS A 147 -8.84 -19.99 7.08
N GLY A 148 -9.85 -20.85 7.17
CA GLY A 148 -10.94 -20.71 8.14
C GLY A 148 -10.70 -21.55 9.40
N SER A 149 -9.80 -22.55 9.33
CA SER A 149 -9.45 -23.48 10.40
C SER A 149 -7.97 -23.84 10.33
N PRO A 150 -7.31 -24.10 11.48
CA PRO A 150 -5.93 -24.59 11.51
C PRO A 150 -5.69 -25.86 10.67
N ASP A 151 -6.71 -26.69 10.49
CA ASP A 151 -6.62 -27.92 9.69
C ASP A 151 -6.33 -27.69 8.22
N GLU A 152 -6.66 -26.51 7.70
CA GLU A 152 -6.39 -26.12 6.32
C GLU A 152 -4.94 -25.64 6.11
N LEU A 153 -4.18 -25.43 7.19
CA LEU A 153 -2.82 -24.95 7.14
C LEU A 153 -1.81 -26.07 6.89
N LEU A 154 -0.86 -25.77 6.02
CA LEU A 154 0.36 -26.55 5.82
C LEU A 154 1.56 -25.64 6.14
N TYR A 155 2.38 -26.06 7.08
CA TYR A 155 3.61 -25.37 7.44
C TYR A 155 4.78 -25.94 6.64
N VAL A 156 5.44 -25.07 5.86
CA VAL A 156 6.65 -25.38 5.12
C VAL A 156 7.84 -24.86 5.93
N VAL A 157 8.61 -25.76 6.52
CA VAL A 157 9.76 -25.42 7.36
C VAL A 157 11.01 -25.44 6.49
N THR A 158 11.72 -24.32 6.41
CA THR A 158 12.97 -24.21 5.68
C THR A 158 14.16 -24.01 6.61
N THR A 159 15.36 -23.87 6.07
CA THR A 159 16.58 -23.61 6.85
C THR A 159 16.62 -22.20 7.45
N GLU A 160 15.90 -21.22 6.85
CA GLU A 160 15.93 -19.82 7.28
C GLU A 160 14.65 -19.43 8.02
N GLU A 161 13.48 -19.64 7.41
CA GLU A 161 12.18 -19.22 7.92
C GLU A 161 11.14 -20.30 7.65
N SER A 162 10.04 -20.29 8.40
CA SER A 162 8.90 -21.16 8.14
C SER A 162 7.77 -20.39 7.51
N TYR A 163 6.96 -21.07 6.70
CA TYR A 163 5.82 -20.48 5.98
C TYR A 163 4.56 -21.27 6.25
N ALA A 164 3.46 -20.59 6.56
CA ALA A 164 2.15 -21.19 6.73
C ALA A 164 1.29 -20.86 5.50
N LEU A 165 0.83 -21.89 4.81
CA LEU A 165 0.08 -21.82 3.55
C LEU A 165 -1.28 -22.50 3.73
N THR A 166 -2.32 -22.00 3.07
CA THR A 166 -3.62 -22.70 3.01
C THR A 166 -3.63 -23.66 1.83
N VAL A 167 -3.63 -24.94 2.09
CA VAL A 167 -3.62 -25.98 1.06
C VAL A 167 -4.70 -27.02 1.37
N LEU A 168 -5.69 -27.17 0.48
CA LEU A 168 -6.78 -28.13 0.66
C LEU A 168 -6.30 -29.58 0.48
N ASP A 169 -5.50 -29.85 -0.54
CA ASP A 169 -4.85 -31.14 -0.79
C ASP A 169 -3.41 -31.10 -0.29
N GLN A 170 -3.23 -31.22 1.03
CA GLN A 170 -1.91 -31.15 1.66
C GLN A 170 -1.01 -32.32 1.24
N ALA A 171 -1.61 -33.53 1.06
CA ALA A 171 -0.86 -34.71 0.67
C ALA A 171 -0.32 -34.60 -0.77
N GLY A 172 -1.18 -34.24 -1.73
CA GLY A 172 -0.74 -34.06 -3.10
C GLY A 172 0.20 -32.87 -3.30
N PHE A 173 0.08 -31.81 -2.48
CA PHE A 173 1.03 -30.71 -2.46
C PHE A 173 2.42 -31.16 -1.97
N ALA A 174 2.46 -31.90 -0.88
CA ALA A 174 3.69 -32.45 -0.31
C ALA A 174 4.37 -33.43 -1.26
N GLU A 175 3.59 -34.32 -1.91
CA GLU A 175 4.11 -35.26 -2.92
C GLU A 175 4.75 -34.53 -4.09
N LYS A 176 4.12 -33.46 -4.60
CA LYS A 176 4.68 -32.66 -5.69
C LYS A 176 6.01 -32.01 -5.34
N ILE A 177 6.15 -31.50 -4.11
CA ILE A 177 7.43 -30.94 -3.62
C ILE A 177 8.46 -32.03 -3.44
N GLN A 178 8.12 -33.15 -2.80
CA GLN A 178 9.04 -34.26 -2.56
C GLN A 178 9.55 -34.89 -3.88
N ALA A 179 8.66 -35.05 -4.87
CA ALA A 179 9.03 -35.54 -6.19
C ALA A 179 10.09 -34.63 -6.87
N ARG A 180 10.00 -33.31 -6.66
CA ARG A 180 10.98 -32.35 -7.20
C ARG A 180 12.27 -32.35 -6.40
N ALA A 181 12.19 -32.41 -5.07
CA ALA A 181 13.33 -32.52 -4.17
C ALA A 181 14.18 -33.76 -4.50
N ALA A 182 13.53 -34.90 -4.82
CA ALA A 182 14.20 -36.15 -5.19
C ALA A 182 14.98 -36.07 -6.53
N LEU A 183 14.65 -35.12 -7.41
CA LEU A 183 15.38 -34.91 -8.66
C LEU A 183 16.63 -34.05 -8.51
N GLY A 184 16.82 -33.44 -7.37
CA GLY A 184 17.87 -32.47 -7.11
C GLY A 184 17.69 -31.14 -7.83
N SER A 185 18.25 -30.08 -7.28
CA SER A 185 18.24 -28.74 -7.88
C SER A 185 19.11 -28.69 -9.11
N VAL A 186 18.64 -28.02 -10.16
CA VAL A 186 19.40 -27.78 -11.40
C VAL A 186 20.09 -26.44 -11.36
N ASP A 187 19.38 -25.43 -10.86
CA ASP A 187 19.89 -24.07 -10.72
C ASP A 187 19.89 -23.65 -9.24
N PRO A 188 21.00 -23.11 -8.72
CA PRO A 188 21.03 -22.62 -7.35
C PRO A 188 20.14 -21.38 -7.22
N HIS A 189 19.12 -21.48 -6.38
CA HIS A 189 18.26 -20.36 -6.03
C HIS A 189 18.52 -19.96 -4.58
N VAL A 190 18.40 -18.65 -4.30
CA VAL A 190 18.48 -18.12 -2.95
C VAL A 190 17.08 -17.76 -2.48
N GLN A 191 16.77 -18.13 -1.24
CA GLN A 191 15.50 -17.73 -0.60
C GLN A 191 15.43 -16.21 -0.56
N ARG A 192 14.35 -15.65 -1.12
CA ARG A 192 14.17 -14.19 -1.19
C ARG A 192 12.72 -13.79 -1.13
N SER A 193 12.47 -12.67 -0.50
CA SER A 193 11.20 -11.95 -0.59
C SER A 193 11.42 -10.64 -1.34
N ALA A 194 10.72 -10.46 -2.44
CA ALA A 194 10.84 -9.28 -3.29
C ALA A 194 9.47 -8.58 -3.43
N ALA A 195 9.48 -7.26 -3.33
CA ALA A 195 8.35 -6.45 -3.74
C ALA A 195 8.42 -6.21 -5.26
N THR A 196 7.27 -6.19 -5.93
CA THR A 196 7.13 -5.99 -7.37
C THR A 196 6.26 -4.77 -7.66
N GLY A 197 6.33 -4.23 -8.88
CA GLY A 197 5.51 -3.09 -9.30
C GLY A 197 5.64 -1.87 -8.39
N VAL A 198 4.52 -1.26 -8.03
CA VAL A 198 4.49 -0.02 -7.21
C VAL A 198 5.08 -0.24 -5.81
N ALA A 199 4.92 -1.45 -5.24
CA ALA A 199 5.45 -1.77 -3.92
C ALA A 199 7.00 -1.91 -3.89
N ALA A 200 7.64 -2.05 -5.07
CA ALA A 200 9.09 -2.12 -5.18
C ALA A 200 9.78 -0.74 -5.06
N PHE A 201 9.02 0.36 -5.11
CA PHE A 201 9.62 1.69 -5.00
C PHE A 201 10.34 1.88 -3.67
N PRO A 202 11.60 2.33 -3.68
CA PRO A 202 12.40 2.55 -2.47
C PRO A 202 11.75 3.52 -1.48
N PHE A 203 10.93 4.44 -1.96
CA PHE A 203 10.14 5.39 -1.17
C PHE A 203 9.43 4.71 0.03
N TRP A 204 8.79 3.56 -0.18
CA TRP A 204 8.01 2.87 0.86
C TRP A 204 8.85 2.33 2.03
N ARG A 205 10.16 2.25 1.86
CA ARG A 205 11.11 1.81 2.89
C ARG A 205 11.82 2.97 3.57
N ASP A 206 11.71 4.18 3.01
CA ASP A 206 12.37 5.38 3.53
C ASP A 206 11.43 6.16 4.46
N ARG A 207 11.60 5.94 5.78
CA ARG A 207 10.80 6.62 6.81
C ARG A 207 10.94 8.15 6.74
N VAL A 208 12.09 8.66 6.31
CA VAL A 208 12.33 10.11 6.18
C VAL A 208 11.50 10.67 5.02
N ALA A 209 11.48 9.97 3.88
CA ALA A 209 10.68 10.38 2.73
C ALA A 209 9.17 10.36 3.02
N ILE A 210 8.69 9.29 3.67
CA ILE A 210 7.29 9.18 4.11
C ILE A 210 6.95 10.29 5.12
N GLY A 211 7.85 10.55 6.08
CA GLY A 211 7.68 11.63 7.06
C GLY A 211 7.62 13.01 6.41
N ALA A 212 8.51 13.31 5.46
CA ALA A 212 8.53 14.57 4.73
C ALA A 212 7.25 14.78 3.91
N ALA A 213 6.79 13.75 3.20
CA ALA A 213 5.53 13.81 2.46
C ALA A 213 4.31 13.99 3.41
N GLY A 214 4.30 13.29 4.55
CA GLY A 214 3.25 13.40 5.57
C GLY A 214 3.18 14.78 6.20
N ILE A 215 4.33 15.38 6.55
CA ILE A 215 4.40 16.74 7.08
C ILE A 215 3.90 17.75 6.04
N SER A 216 4.32 17.61 4.77
CA SER A 216 3.86 18.47 3.69
C SER A 216 2.35 18.39 3.49
N ALA A 217 1.76 17.18 3.58
CA ALA A 217 0.32 16.96 3.51
C ALA A 217 -0.42 17.60 4.70
N LEU A 218 0.14 17.48 5.91
CA LEU A 218 -0.41 18.11 7.11
C LEU A 218 -0.42 19.63 6.99
N LEU A 219 0.68 20.24 6.53
CA LEU A 219 0.77 21.68 6.31
C LEU A 219 -0.24 22.15 5.26
N CYS A 220 -0.43 21.39 4.19
CA CYS A 220 -1.46 21.67 3.19
C CYS A 220 -2.86 21.60 3.80
N ALA A 221 -3.15 20.60 4.62
CA ALA A 221 -4.43 20.51 5.32
C ALA A 221 -4.66 21.71 6.26
N VAL A 222 -3.62 22.18 6.97
CA VAL A 222 -3.67 23.39 7.80
C VAL A 222 -3.97 24.63 6.94
N LEU A 223 -3.34 24.77 5.77
CA LEU A 223 -3.61 25.86 4.83
C LEU A 223 -5.10 25.86 4.42
N PHE A 224 -5.62 24.73 3.99
CA PHE A 224 -7.03 24.60 3.62
C PHE A 224 -7.96 24.90 4.79
N ALA A 225 -7.66 24.35 5.98
CA ALA A 225 -8.44 24.58 7.19
C ALA A 225 -8.53 26.08 7.53
N TYR A 226 -7.39 26.77 7.49
CA TYR A 226 -7.31 28.20 7.76
C TYR A 226 -8.11 29.03 6.76
N VAL A 227 -7.87 28.77 5.46
CA VAL A 227 -8.58 29.49 4.38
C VAL A 227 -10.08 29.29 4.48
N TYR A 228 -10.56 28.06 4.64
CA TYR A 228 -11.98 27.74 4.69
C TYR A 228 -12.66 28.22 5.99
N ALA A 229 -11.92 28.27 7.10
CA ALA A 229 -12.43 28.82 8.36
C ALA A 229 -12.61 30.34 8.31
N SER A 230 -11.67 31.04 7.66
CA SER A 230 -11.65 32.51 7.62
C SER A 230 -12.52 33.09 6.47
N TYR A 231 -12.71 32.33 5.40
CA TYR A 231 -13.41 32.77 4.18
C TYR A 231 -14.83 33.32 4.38
N PRO A 232 -15.70 32.77 5.26
CA PRO A 232 -17.05 33.30 5.47
C PRO A 232 -17.10 34.71 6.06
N ALA A 233 -16.07 35.09 6.84
CA ALA A 233 -15.99 36.39 7.50
C ALA A 233 -15.56 37.53 6.56
N LEU A 234 -15.10 37.21 5.34
CA LEU A 234 -14.62 38.19 4.39
C LEU A 234 -15.74 38.94 3.65
N PRO A 235 -15.54 40.22 3.36
CA PRO A 235 -16.42 40.95 2.44
C PRO A 235 -16.34 40.34 1.02
N ASN A 236 -17.38 40.50 0.22
CA ASN A 236 -17.41 39.92 -1.13
C ASN A 236 -16.37 40.53 -2.07
N VAL A 237 -15.96 41.76 -1.82
CA VAL A 237 -14.94 42.48 -2.56
C VAL A 237 -13.78 42.80 -1.63
N ILE A 238 -12.62 42.46 -1.99
CA ILE A 238 -11.38 42.63 -1.21
C ILE A 238 -10.33 43.42 -1.99
N GLU A 239 -9.50 44.15 -1.26
CA GLU A 239 -8.36 44.85 -1.83
C GLU A 239 -7.16 43.88 -1.94
N LEU A 240 -6.76 43.58 -3.18
CA LEU A 240 -5.55 42.83 -3.47
C LEU A 240 -4.42 43.83 -3.69
N SER A 241 -3.69 44.18 -2.64
CA SER A 241 -2.54 45.10 -2.72
C SER A 241 -1.26 44.35 -2.99
N PHE A 242 -0.53 44.73 -4.02
CA PHE A 242 0.83 44.26 -4.30
C PHE A 242 1.83 45.42 -4.13
N PRO A 243 2.31 45.70 -2.90
CA PRO A 243 3.18 46.88 -2.63
C PRO A 243 4.46 46.90 -3.45
N ALA A 244 4.99 45.72 -3.84
CA ALA A 244 6.23 45.62 -4.63
C ALA A 244 6.10 46.10 -6.11
N LEU A 245 4.88 46.29 -6.60
CA LEU A 245 4.62 46.70 -7.98
C LEU A 245 4.08 48.13 -8.12
N GLY A 246 4.45 49.04 -7.20
CA GLY A 246 4.17 50.45 -7.35
C GLY A 246 2.78 50.89 -6.87
N GLY A 247 2.21 50.23 -5.91
CA GLY A 247 1.03 50.75 -5.17
C GLY A 247 -0.30 50.69 -5.93
N VAL A 248 -0.43 49.85 -6.95
CA VAL A 248 -1.71 49.66 -7.64
C VAL A 248 -2.60 48.82 -6.77
N ILE A 249 -3.64 49.44 -6.21
CA ILE A 249 -4.72 48.73 -5.49
C ILE A 249 -5.52 47.97 -6.54
N ARG A 250 -5.44 46.64 -6.49
CA ARG A 250 -6.31 45.75 -7.27
C ARG A 250 -7.44 45.30 -6.40
N VAL A 251 -8.66 45.59 -6.80
CA VAL A 251 -9.89 45.11 -6.16
C VAL A 251 -10.30 43.82 -6.87
N GLY A 252 -10.63 42.79 -6.08
CA GLY A 252 -11.04 41.51 -6.62
C GLY A 252 -12.12 40.83 -5.77
N ASP A 253 -12.69 39.75 -6.30
CA ASP A 253 -13.62 38.91 -5.56
C ASP A 253 -12.90 38.10 -4.52
N LYS A 254 -13.53 37.86 -3.35
CA LYS A 254 -12.95 37.06 -2.27
C LYS A 254 -12.59 35.64 -2.70
N SER A 255 -13.20 35.09 -3.75
CA SER A 255 -12.88 33.78 -4.29
C SER A 255 -11.43 33.65 -4.78
N GLU A 256 -10.77 34.78 -5.08
CA GLU A 256 -9.35 34.80 -5.44
C GLU A 256 -8.48 34.20 -4.32
N LEU A 257 -8.87 34.35 -3.04
CA LEU A 257 -8.14 33.80 -1.91
C LEU A 257 -8.23 32.28 -1.83
N LEU A 258 -9.29 31.65 -2.33
CA LEU A 258 -9.38 30.19 -2.42
C LEU A 258 -8.31 29.61 -3.34
N LYS A 259 -7.86 30.38 -4.34
CA LYS A 259 -6.81 29.94 -5.27
C LYS A 259 -5.50 29.64 -4.53
N ILE A 260 -5.24 30.30 -3.40
CA ILE A 260 -4.05 30.03 -2.57
C ILE A 260 -4.07 28.57 -2.05
N ALA A 261 -5.23 28.14 -1.54
CA ALA A 261 -5.40 26.77 -1.05
C ALA A 261 -5.29 25.75 -2.21
N TYR A 262 -5.94 26.00 -3.34
CA TYR A 262 -5.87 25.11 -4.51
C TYR A 262 -4.47 25.04 -5.10
N LEU A 263 -3.73 26.16 -5.14
CA LEU A 263 -2.33 26.18 -5.53
C LEU A 263 -1.49 25.31 -4.57
N GLY A 264 -1.73 25.43 -3.26
CA GLY A 264 -1.09 24.58 -2.24
C GLY A 264 -1.33 23.09 -2.50
N GLY A 265 -2.58 22.69 -2.76
CA GLY A 265 -2.93 21.32 -3.13
C GLY A 265 -2.24 20.82 -4.40
N GLY A 266 -2.20 21.66 -5.45
CA GLY A 266 -1.51 21.35 -6.70
C GLY A 266 0.01 21.19 -6.52
N VAL A 267 0.64 22.07 -5.75
CA VAL A 267 2.07 21.99 -5.42
C VAL A 267 2.37 20.72 -4.61
N LEU A 268 1.54 20.39 -3.61
CA LEU A 268 1.69 19.16 -2.83
C LEU A 268 1.61 17.92 -3.73
N ALA A 269 0.59 17.84 -4.57
CA ALA A 269 0.39 16.70 -5.46
C ALA A 269 1.59 16.53 -6.42
N LEU A 270 1.99 17.61 -7.08
CA LEU A 270 3.10 17.60 -8.03
C LEU A 270 4.42 17.20 -7.36
N ASN A 271 4.78 17.84 -6.24
CA ASN A 271 6.04 17.58 -5.54
C ASN A 271 6.07 16.17 -4.92
N THR A 272 4.91 15.66 -4.45
CA THR A 272 4.85 14.29 -3.93
C THR A 272 5.03 13.27 -5.05
N VAL A 273 4.30 13.40 -6.15
CA VAL A 273 4.41 12.47 -7.29
C VAL A 273 5.81 12.48 -7.89
N LEU A 274 6.33 13.67 -8.21
CA LEU A 274 7.68 13.80 -8.76
C LEU A 274 8.73 13.34 -7.74
N GLY A 275 8.56 13.68 -6.47
CA GLY A 275 9.44 13.26 -5.38
C GLY A 275 9.52 11.73 -5.28
N VAL A 276 8.41 11.00 -5.36
CA VAL A 276 8.39 9.53 -5.36
C VAL A 276 9.11 8.95 -6.59
N VAL A 277 8.85 9.52 -7.78
CA VAL A 277 9.47 9.04 -9.03
C VAL A 277 10.98 9.29 -9.02
N VAL A 278 11.42 10.49 -8.63
CA VAL A 278 12.83 10.86 -8.58
C VAL A 278 13.56 10.09 -7.48
N HIS A 279 12.92 9.85 -6.33
CA HIS A 279 13.46 9.05 -5.22
C HIS A 279 13.87 7.64 -5.65
N ALA A 280 13.21 7.08 -6.67
CA ALA A 280 13.56 5.77 -7.20
C ALA A 280 14.93 5.73 -7.89
N ARG A 281 15.42 6.89 -8.37
CA ARG A 281 16.73 7.05 -9.03
C ARG A 281 17.75 7.69 -8.12
N GLU A 282 17.33 8.74 -7.42
CA GLU A 282 18.20 9.53 -6.54
C GLU A 282 17.43 9.93 -5.27
N ARG A 283 17.84 9.35 -4.15
CA ARG A 283 17.20 9.54 -2.84
C ARG A 283 17.19 10.99 -2.40
N ALA A 284 18.34 11.68 -2.53
CA ALA A 284 18.50 13.06 -2.06
C ALA A 284 17.59 14.02 -2.84
N ALA A 285 17.54 13.91 -4.17
CA ALA A 285 16.71 14.76 -5.02
C ALA A 285 15.22 14.55 -4.73
N GLY A 286 14.78 13.28 -4.57
CA GLY A 286 13.40 12.97 -4.18
C GLY A 286 13.01 13.57 -2.84
N LEU A 287 13.88 13.47 -1.82
CA LEU A 287 13.68 14.10 -0.51
C LEU A 287 13.55 15.61 -0.61
N TRP A 288 14.45 16.27 -1.35
CA TRP A 288 14.41 17.71 -1.55
C TRP A 288 13.11 18.17 -2.20
N MET A 289 12.56 17.44 -3.15
CA MET A 289 11.26 17.75 -3.75
C MET A 289 10.13 17.70 -2.72
N MET A 290 10.11 16.70 -1.83
CA MET A 290 9.08 16.59 -0.80
C MET A 290 9.22 17.69 0.27
N VAL A 291 10.44 17.96 0.71
CA VAL A 291 10.74 19.03 1.69
C VAL A 291 10.41 20.40 1.12
N SER A 292 10.79 20.68 -0.13
CA SER A 292 10.45 21.95 -0.78
C SER A 292 8.94 22.14 -0.95
N GLY A 293 8.20 21.05 -1.18
CA GLY A 293 6.73 21.05 -1.13
C GLY A 293 6.21 21.56 0.21
N GLY A 294 6.76 21.05 1.32
CA GLY A 294 6.41 21.49 2.67
C GLY A 294 6.78 22.95 2.96
N MET A 295 7.97 23.38 2.53
CA MET A 295 8.39 24.78 2.66
C MET A 295 7.45 25.73 1.91
N LEU A 296 7.03 25.35 0.71
CA LEU A 296 6.05 26.15 -0.06
C LEU A 296 4.70 26.23 0.64
N GLN A 297 4.25 25.17 1.35
CA GLN A 297 3.03 25.25 2.16
C GLN A 297 3.17 26.30 3.28
N ILE A 298 4.32 26.37 3.94
CA ILE A 298 4.56 27.38 4.98
C ILE A 298 4.47 28.79 4.39
N VAL A 299 5.10 29.02 3.24
CA VAL A 299 5.03 30.32 2.53
C VAL A 299 3.58 30.66 2.18
N LEU A 300 2.80 29.70 1.68
CA LEU A 300 1.40 29.90 1.33
C LEU A 300 0.53 30.15 2.56
N ILE A 301 0.80 29.52 3.71
CA ILE A 301 0.11 29.79 4.98
C ILE A 301 0.38 31.23 5.41
N VAL A 302 1.63 31.67 5.40
CA VAL A 302 1.99 33.05 5.75
C VAL A 302 1.33 34.04 4.78
N ALA A 303 1.36 33.77 3.48
CA ALA A 303 0.70 34.60 2.48
C ALA A 303 -0.81 34.68 2.71
N ALA A 304 -1.46 33.54 3.03
CA ALA A 304 -2.89 33.52 3.36
C ALA A 304 -3.18 34.36 4.61
N VAL A 305 -2.42 34.18 5.70
CA VAL A 305 -2.60 34.97 6.95
C VAL A 305 -2.49 36.45 6.68
N LEU A 306 -1.46 36.88 5.96
CA LEU A 306 -1.26 38.30 5.60
C LEU A 306 -2.37 38.84 4.70
N ALA A 307 -2.82 38.05 3.73
CA ALA A 307 -3.92 38.45 2.85
C ALA A 307 -5.25 38.62 3.61
N PHE A 308 -5.56 37.69 4.52
CA PHE A 308 -6.80 37.75 5.31
C PHE A 308 -6.79 38.83 6.41
N GLN A 309 -5.62 39.25 6.90
CA GLN A 309 -5.52 40.37 7.85
C GLN A 309 -5.67 41.75 7.22
N ARG A 310 -5.47 41.84 5.92
CA ARG A 310 -5.54 43.10 5.15
C ARG A 310 -6.87 43.27 4.41
N SER A 311 -7.69 42.24 4.34
CA SER A 311 -9.03 42.23 3.74
C SER A 311 -10.09 42.60 4.75
#